data_99fdf74ff5c8d9ded0326decfa31cdec
#
_entry.id   99fdf74ff5c8d9ded0326decfa31cdec
#
_cell.length_a   1.000
_cell.length_b   1.000
_cell.length_c   1.000
_cell.angle_alpha   90.00
_cell.angle_beta   90.00
_cell.angle_gamma   90.00
#
_symmetry.space_group_name_H-M   'P 1'
#
loop_
_entity.id
_entity.type
_entity.pdbx_description
1 polymer ?
#
loop_
_entity_poly.entity_id
_entity_poly.type
_entity_poly.pdbx_seq_one_letter_code
_entity_poly.pdbx_strand_id
1 'polypeptide(L)'
;MAVESISSPQLMQDICFNLAYRMEKNNATTVSREMVAVALRETVKKHKQVYSHVLKAALEGPAQGKNKRTHYILQDGRQVDIYMLLLISISSDPPELSLSVQEIQRRFSNLLAENNVKQPRSIDISNAVKNIKNIMKERAKNLDTIDWKAKTLYILDSFLLFYLRCSDDWKNA
;
A
#
# COMPACT_ATOMS: atom_id res chain seq x y z
N MET A 1 6.33 -4.06 15.40
CA MET A 1 4.87 -3.96 15.66
C MET A 1 4.36 -2.52 15.72
N ALA A 2 4.96 -1.65 16.54
CA ALA A 2 4.50 -0.25 16.64
C ALA A 2 4.51 0.49 15.30
N VAL A 3 5.52 0.30 14.47
CA VAL A 3 5.61 0.89 13.11
C VAL A 3 4.48 0.37 12.22
N GLU A 4 4.20 -0.93 12.25
CA GLU A 4 3.18 -1.54 11.39
C GLU A 4 1.74 -1.26 11.84
N SER A 5 1.53 -0.89 13.10
CA SER A 5 0.20 -0.43 13.55
C SER A 5 -0.19 0.96 13.04
N ILE A 6 0.77 1.71 12.49
CA ILE A 6 0.57 3.01 11.84
C ILE A 6 -0.23 3.96 12.77
N SER A 7 0.10 3.98 14.05
CA SER A 7 -0.58 4.74 15.10
C SER A 7 -2.08 4.43 15.25
N SER A 8 -2.57 3.29 14.75
CA SER A 8 -3.96 2.84 14.93
C SER A 8 -4.06 1.94 16.18
N PRO A 9 -4.76 2.35 17.24
CA PRO A 9 -4.95 1.53 18.42
C PRO A 9 -5.65 0.20 18.13
N GLN A 10 -6.65 0.22 17.26
CA GLN A 10 -7.41 -0.98 16.87
C GLN A 10 -6.52 -1.97 16.12
N LEU A 11 -5.70 -1.50 15.18
CA LEU A 11 -4.77 -2.34 14.44
C LEU A 11 -3.71 -2.94 15.38
N MET A 12 -3.23 -2.17 16.34
CA MET A 12 -2.31 -2.67 17.38
C MET A 12 -2.98 -3.78 18.20
N GLN A 13 -4.24 -3.59 18.64
CA GLN A 13 -4.99 -4.60 19.37
C GLN A 13 -5.17 -5.88 18.57
N ASP A 14 -5.52 -5.79 17.29
CA ASP A 14 -5.68 -6.96 16.41
C ASP A 14 -4.36 -7.73 16.24
N ILE A 15 -3.25 -7.03 16.06
CA ILE A 15 -1.91 -7.64 15.96
C ILE A 15 -1.54 -8.31 17.28
N CYS A 16 -1.72 -7.62 18.41
CA CYS A 16 -1.41 -8.17 19.74
C CYS A 16 -2.28 -9.38 20.08
N PHE A 17 -3.57 -9.36 19.74
CA PHE A 17 -4.47 -10.48 19.93
C PHE A 17 -4.00 -11.73 19.16
N ASN A 18 -3.69 -11.58 17.87
CA ASN A 18 -3.19 -12.68 17.06
C ASN A 18 -1.84 -13.21 17.58
N LEU A 19 -0.99 -12.32 18.09
CA LEU A 19 0.29 -12.70 18.69
C LEU A 19 0.08 -13.49 20.01
N ALA A 20 -0.77 -12.99 20.92
CA ALA A 20 -1.08 -13.66 22.18
C ALA A 20 -1.66 -15.05 21.94
N TYR A 21 -2.62 -15.17 21.02
CA TYR A 21 -3.18 -16.46 20.61
C TYR A 21 -2.11 -17.45 20.12
N ARG A 22 -1.12 -16.97 19.35
CA ARG A 22 0.00 -17.80 18.88
C ARG A 22 0.92 -18.23 20.00
N MET A 23 1.21 -17.34 20.95
CA MET A 23 2.02 -17.66 22.11
C MET A 23 1.37 -18.76 22.94
N GLU A 24 0.07 -18.64 23.22
CA GLU A 24 -0.71 -19.65 23.95
C GLU A 24 -0.69 -20.99 23.23
N LYS A 25 -1.03 -21.00 21.93
CA LYS A 25 -1.06 -22.23 21.13
C LYS A 25 0.28 -22.98 21.08
N ASN A 26 1.39 -22.25 21.15
CA ASN A 26 2.75 -22.83 21.09
C ASN A 26 3.38 -23.00 22.48
N ASN A 27 2.66 -22.75 23.57
CA ASN A 27 3.19 -22.71 24.94
C ASN A 27 4.46 -21.85 25.05
N ALA A 28 4.52 -20.73 24.31
CA ALA A 28 5.67 -19.88 24.25
C ALA A 28 5.61 -18.78 25.31
N THR A 29 6.71 -18.59 26.04
CA THR A 29 6.87 -17.53 27.04
C THR A 29 7.55 -16.28 26.49
N THR A 30 8.13 -16.40 25.29
CA THR A 30 8.83 -15.30 24.60
C THR A 30 8.35 -15.13 23.18
N VAL A 31 8.37 -13.90 22.67
CA VAL A 31 7.95 -13.56 21.31
C VAL A 31 9.12 -13.74 20.34
N SER A 32 8.95 -14.58 19.32
CA SER A 32 9.90 -14.69 18.21
C SER A 32 9.51 -13.77 17.04
N ARG A 33 10.48 -13.46 16.16
CA ARG A 33 10.22 -12.71 14.91
C ARG A 33 9.22 -13.43 14.00
N GLU A 34 9.29 -14.75 13.98
CA GLU A 34 8.37 -15.58 13.19
C GLU A 34 6.93 -15.47 13.70
N MET A 35 6.73 -15.51 15.02
CA MET A 35 5.40 -15.30 15.62
C MET A 35 4.81 -13.94 15.24
N VAL A 36 5.63 -12.89 15.24
CA VAL A 36 5.22 -11.55 14.80
C VAL A 36 4.82 -11.58 13.32
N ALA A 37 5.63 -12.15 12.45
CA ALA A 37 5.34 -12.24 11.03
C ALA A 37 4.03 -13.02 10.76
N VAL A 38 3.77 -14.08 11.51
CA VAL A 38 2.50 -14.83 11.42
C VAL A 38 1.34 -14.00 11.93
N ALA A 39 1.47 -13.30 13.06
CA ALA A 39 0.41 -12.45 13.61
C ALA A 39 0.03 -11.33 12.62
N LEU A 40 1.00 -10.70 11.97
CA LEU A 40 0.76 -9.70 10.92
C LEU A 40 -0.02 -10.31 9.75
N ARG A 41 0.38 -11.47 9.24
CA ARG A 41 -0.33 -12.17 8.15
C ARG A 41 -1.77 -12.54 8.53
N GLU A 42 -2.02 -13.01 9.75
CA GLU A 42 -3.37 -13.32 10.21
C GLU A 42 -4.24 -12.06 10.34
N THR A 43 -3.65 -10.95 10.77
CA THR A 43 -4.35 -9.65 10.80
C THR A 43 -4.69 -9.18 9.39
N VAL A 44 -3.78 -9.31 8.42
CA VAL A 44 -4.04 -9.00 7.00
C VAL A 44 -5.21 -9.81 6.45
N LYS A 45 -5.31 -11.10 6.77
CA LYS A 45 -6.38 -11.99 6.27
C LYS A 45 -7.78 -11.51 6.65
N LYS A 46 -7.96 -10.90 7.82
CA LYS A 46 -9.25 -10.33 8.24
C LYS A 46 -9.75 -9.26 7.27
N HIS A 47 -8.83 -8.50 6.68
CA HIS A 47 -9.14 -7.36 5.84
C HIS A 47 -8.97 -7.64 4.34
N LYS A 48 -8.50 -8.84 3.98
CA LYS A 48 -8.20 -9.24 2.61
C LYS A 48 -9.38 -9.04 1.66
N GLN A 49 -10.57 -9.45 2.05
CA GLN A 49 -11.76 -9.39 1.19
C GLN A 49 -12.10 -7.95 0.78
N VAL A 50 -11.92 -6.99 1.68
CA VAL A 50 -12.20 -5.57 1.41
C VAL A 50 -11.14 -4.97 0.50
N TYR A 51 -9.87 -5.08 0.87
CA TYR A 51 -8.80 -4.35 0.19
C TYR A 51 -8.30 -5.02 -1.10
N SER A 52 -8.33 -6.35 -1.21
CA SER A 52 -7.90 -7.03 -2.44
C SER A 52 -8.71 -6.61 -3.65
N HIS A 53 -10.03 -6.49 -3.51
CA HIS A 53 -10.91 -6.07 -4.60
C HIS A 53 -10.68 -4.60 -4.99
N VAL A 54 -10.54 -3.73 -3.99
CA VAL A 54 -10.31 -2.29 -4.20
C VAL A 54 -8.95 -2.05 -4.86
N LEU A 55 -7.91 -2.74 -4.39
CA LEU A 55 -6.56 -2.61 -4.95
C LEU A 55 -6.45 -3.20 -6.36
N LYS A 56 -7.11 -4.33 -6.61
CA LYS A 56 -7.18 -4.88 -7.98
C LYS A 56 -7.78 -3.86 -8.95
N ALA A 57 -8.89 -3.24 -8.59
CA ALA A 57 -9.51 -2.20 -9.42
C ALA A 57 -8.59 -0.97 -9.58
N ALA A 58 -7.89 -0.55 -8.53
CA ALA A 58 -6.93 0.56 -8.58
C ALA A 58 -5.76 0.26 -9.52
N LEU A 59 -5.24 -0.98 -9.51
CA LEU A 59 -4.17 -1.42 -10.41
C LEU A 59 -4.63 -1.56 -11.86
N GLU A 60 -5.86 -2.03 -12.07
CA GLU A 60 -6.46 -2.04 -13.40
C GLU A 60 -6.57 -0.62 -13.97
N GLY A 61 -6.77 0.38 -13.08
CA GLY A 61 -6.87 1.79 -13.43
C GLY A 61 -8.02 2.09 -14.39
N PRO A 62 -8.08 3.29 -14.98
CA PRO A 62 -9.09 3.62 -15.96
C PRO A 62 -9.02 2.69 -17.18
N ALA A 63 -10.17 2.17 -17.64
CA ALA A 63 -10.24 1.29 -18.80
C ALA A 63 -9.72 1.95 -20.08
N GLN A 64 -9.93 3.27 -20.23
CA GLN A 64 -9.41 4.04 -21.35
C GLN A 64 -7.90 4.25 -21.23
N GLY A 65 -7.17 3.88 -22.27
CA GLY A 65 -5.72 4.12 -22.39
C GLY A 65 -4.84 3.07 -21.68
N LYS A 66 -5.38 1.95 -21.22
CA LYS A 66 -4.62 0.89 -20.55
C LYS A 66 -3.41 0.43 -21.41
N ASN A 67 -3.58 0.28 -22.70
CA ASN A 67 -2.53 -0.15 -23.64
C ASN A 67 -1.49 0.94 -23.99
N LYS A 68 -1.66 2.17 -23.50
CA LYS A 68 -0.76 3.31 -23.75
C LYS A 68 -0.02 3.77 -22.50
N ARG A 69 -0.08 3.00 -21.40
CA ARG A 69 0.59 3.38 -20.15
C ARG A 69 2.10 3.26 -20.30
N THR A 70 2.80 4.26 -19.80
CA THR A 70 4.25 4.19 -19.66
C THR A 70 4.59 3.15 -18.60
N HIS A 71 5.51 2.25 -18.93
CA HIS A 71 6.08 1.30 -18.00
C HIS A 71 7.41 1.81 -17.48
N TYR A 72 7.69 1.52 -16.23
CA TYR A 72 8.88 1.89 -15.49
C TYR A 72 9.57 0.62 -15.00
N ILE A 73 10.89 0.61 -14.98
CA ILE A 73 11.69 -0.51 -14.49
C ILE A 73 12.10 -0.22 -13.05
N LEU A 74 11.74 -1.11 -12.13
CA LEU A 74 12.19 -1.05 -10.74
C LEU A 74 13.64 -1.51 -10.61
N GLN A 75 14.30 -1.19 -9.48
CA GLN A 75 15.66 -1.67 -9.18
C GLN A 75 15.79 -3.19 -9.16
N ASP A 76 14.70 -3.91 -8.85
CA ASP A 76 14.63 -5.38 -8.87
C ASP A 76 14.36 -5.96 -10.27
N GLY A 77 14.29 -5.13 -11.31
CA GLY A 77 14.08 -5.52 -12.72
C GLY A 77 12.61 -5.68 -13.12
N ARG A 78 11.64 -5.58 -12.22
CA ARG A 78 10.21 -5.66 -12.54
C ARG A 78 9.78 -4.44 -13.35
N GLN A 79 8.89 -4.66 -14.32
CA GLN A 79 8.21 -3.59 -15.05
C GLN A 79 6.86 -3.31 -14.43
N VAL A 80 6.59 -2.04 -14.14
CA VAL A 80 5.36 -1.59 -13.49
C VAL A 80 4.81 -0.35 -14.19
N ASP A 81 3.50 -0.15 -14.16
CA ASP A 81 2.89 1.11 -14.57
C ASP A 81 2.88 2.12 -13.41
N ILE A 82 2.38 3.33 -13.66
CA ILE A 82 2.36 4.39 -12.65
C ILE A 82 1.46 4.06 -11.45
N TYR A 83 0.43 3.24 -11.63
CA TYR A 83 -0.49 2.87 -10.55
C TYR A 83 0.18 1.90 -9.57
N MET A 84 0.83 0.87 -10.12
CA MET A 84 1.62 -0.07 -9.31
C MET A 84 2.78 0.66 -8.62
N LEU A 85 3.52 1.50 -9.35
CA LEU A 85 4.62 2.29 -8.79
C LEU A 85 4.15 3.18 -7.63
N LEU A 86 2.98 3.82 -7.76
CA LEU A 86 2.39 4.64 -6.70
C LEU A 86 2.03 3.81 -5.47
N LEU A 87 1.40 2.66 -5.62
CA LEU A 87 1.06 1.79 -4.50
C LEU A 87 2.32 1.24 -3.79
N ILE A 88 3.35 0.87 -4.55
CA ILE A 88 4.65 0.47 -3.99
C ILE A 88 5.26 1.63 -3.18
N SER A 89 5.22 2.86 -3.71
CA SER A 89 5.76 4.04 -3.01
C SER A 89 5.00 4.36 -1.72
N ILE A 90 3.68 4.20 -1.73
CA ILE A 90 2.84 4.37 -0.52
C ILE A 90 3.21 3.33 0.55
N SER A 91 3.48 2.09 0.14
CA SER A 91 3.84 1.00 1.06
C SER A 91 5.29 1.04 1.55
N SER A 92 6.14 1.91 1.00
CA SER A 92 7.56 2.01 1.34
C SER A 92 7.80 2.64 2.72
N ASP A 93 8.97 2.36 3.28
CA ASP A 93 9.42 2.94 4.55
C ASP A 93 9.91 4.39 4.41
N PRO A 94 9.68 5.21 5.44
CA PRO A 94 8.82 4.99 6.59
C PRO A 94 7.33 5.03 6.19
N PRO A 95 6.43 4.30 6.91
CA PRO A 95 4.99 4.41 6.65
C PRO A 95 4.47 5.78 7.07
N GLU A 96 3.81 6.48 6.14
CA GLU A 96 3.28 7.81 6.36
C GLU A 96 1.82 7.88 5.90
N LEU A 97 0.98 8.52 6.71
CA LEU A 97 -0.43 8.73 6.38
C LEU A 97 -0.65 9.96 5.48
N SER A 98 0.40 10.74 5.23
CA SER A 98 0.36 11.85 4.28
C SER A 98 1.64 11.93 3.48
N LEU A 99 1.52 12.03 2.15
CA LEU A 99 2.64 12.08 1.23
C LEU A 99 2.46 13.23 0.25
N SER A 100 3.35 14.21 0.29
CA SER A 100 3.39 15.25 -0.74
C SER A 100 3.83 14.69 -2.09
N VAL A 101 3.53 15.39 -3.19
CA VAL A 101 4.05 15.03 -4.52
C VAL A 101 5.57 14.92 -4.52
N GLN A 102 6.27 15.80 -3.83
CA GLN A 102 7.73 15.77 -3.74
C GLN A 102 8.22 14.52 -3.02
N GLU A 103 7.54 14.13 -1.94
CA GLU A 103 7.88 12.90 -1.22
C GLU A 103 7.60 11.66 -2.07
N ILE A 104 6.48 11.62 -2.80
CA ILE A 104 6.18 10.53 -3.75
C ILE A 104 7.26 10.47 -4.84
N GLN A 105 7.68 11.63 -5.39
CA GLN A 105 8.77 11.68 -6.38
C GLN A 105 10.09 11.15 -5.82
N ARG A 106 10.44 11.53 -4.58
CA ARG A 106 11.63 11.04 -3.90
C ARG A 106 11.58 9.51 -3.72
N ARG A 107 10.42 8.96 -3.31
CA ARG A 107 10.22 7.52 -3.19
C ARG A 107 10.30 6.82 -4.55
N PHE A 108 9.76 7.42 -5.61
CA PHE A 108 9.92 6.89 -6.97
C PHE A 108 11.38 6.82 -7.38
N SER A 109 12.17 7.88 -7.14
CA SER A 109 13.61 7.87 -7.45
C SER A 109 14.37 6.76 -6.72
N ASN A 110 13.95 6.40 -5.51
CA ASN A 110 14.55 5.30 -4.75
C ASN A 110 14.10 3.89 -5.23
N LEU A 111 12.99 3.80 -5.93
CA LEU A 111 12.43 2.53 -6.41
C LEU A 111 12.84 2.22 -7.85
N LEU A 112 13.04 3.25 -8.64
CA LEU A 112 13.29 3.12 -10.08
C LEU A 112 14.75 2.81 -10.38
N ALA A 113 14.99 1.96 -11.37
CA ALA A 113 16.31 1.70 -11.90
C ALA A 113 16.85 2.95 -12.64
N GLU A 114 18.16 3.14 -12.64
CA GLU A 114 18.83 4.30 -13.27
C GLU A 114 18.62 4.38 -14.80
N ASN A 115 18.38 3.25 -15.43
CA ASN A 115 18.20 3.14 -16.89
C ASN A 115 16.77 3.48 -17.36
N ASN A 116 15.90 3.99 -16.50
CA ASN A 116 14.58 4.46 -16.94
C ASN A 116 14.69 5.63 -17.89
N VAL A 117 14.09 5.50 -19.08
CA VAL A 117 14.10 6.54 -20.12
C VAL A 117 13.35 7.80 -19.66
N LYS A 118 12.33 7.64 -18.81
CA LYS A 118 11.52 8.77 -18.29
C LYS A 118 11.21 8.56 -16.82
N GLN A 119 11.30 9.65 -16.07
CA GLN A 119 10.81 9.73 -14.69
C GLN A 119 9.35 10.26 -14.67
N PRO A 120 8.48 9.76 -13.77
CA PRO A 120 7.13 10.30 -13.62
C PRO A 120 7.16 11.77 -13.20
N ARG A 121 6.45 12.62 -13.95
CA ARG A 121 6.33 14.04 -13.61
C ARG A 121 5.29 14.26 -12.53
N SER A 122 5.35 15.39 -11.83
CA SER A 122 4.35 15.74 -10.80
C SER A 122 2.91 15.72 -11.31
N ILE A 123 2.69 16.05 -12.59
CA ILE A 123 1.34 15.98 -13.19
C ILE A 123 0.88 14.54 -13.38
N ASP A 124 1.79 13.64 -13.77
CA ASP A 124 1.47 12.22 -13.97
C ASP A 124 1.10 11.57 -12.63
N ILE A 125 1.85 11.90 -11.57
CA ILE A 125 1.56 11.47 -10.18
C ILE A 125 0.20 12.00 -9.72
N SER A 126 -0.06 13.30 -9.90
CA SER A 126 -1.32 13.93 -9.49
C SER A 126 -2.53 13.30 -10.18
N ASN A 127 -2.40 12.97 -11.47
CA ASN A 127 -3.45 12.31 -12.22
C ASN A 127 -3.64 10.86 -11.78
N ALA A 128 -2.56 10.13 -11.52
CA ALA A 128 -2.63 8.75 -11.02
C ALA A 128 -3.32 8.69 -9.65
N VAL A 129 -2.96 9.57 -8.71
CA VAL A 129 -3.60 9.64 -7.38
C VAL A 129 -5.09 9.96 -7.49
N LYS A 130 -5.47 10.96 -8.31
CA LYS A 130 -6.89 11.30 -8.53
C LYS A 130 -7.67 10.13 -9.09
N ASN A 131 -7.11 9.42 -10.08
CA ASN A 131 -7.77 8.25 -10.67
C ASN A 131 -7.93 7.12 -9.65
N ILE A 132 -6.88 6.80 -8.88
CA ILE A 132 -6.97 5.80 -7.80
C ILE A 132 -8.03 6.21 -6.77
N LYS A 133 -8.05 7.46 -6.32
CA LYS A 133 -9.07 7.98 -5.39
C LYS A 133 -10.48 7.73 -5.93
N ASN A 134 -10.74 8.08 -7.18
CA ASN A 134 -12.05 7.91 -7.80
C ASN A 134 -12.44 6.42 -7.89
N ILE A 135 -11.52 5.57 -8.35
CA ILE A 135 -11.75 4.11 -8.44
C ILE A 135 -12.02 3.51 -7.06
N MET A 136 -11.22 3.87 -6.06
CA MET A 136 -11.41 3.37 -4.70
C MET A 136 -12.75 3.83 -4.12
N LYS A 137 -13.14 5.10 -4.33
CA LYS A 137 -14.42 5.63 -3.90
C LYS A 137 -15.61 4.91 -4.55
N GLU A 138 -15.53 4.59 -5.84
CA GLU A 138 -16.57 3.86 -6.56
C GLU A 138 -16.69 2.40 -6.09
N ARG A 139 -15.57 1.74 -5.79
CA ARG A 139 -15.52 0.32 -5.43
C ARG A 139 -15.73 0.07 -3.95
N ALA A 140 -15.27 0.99 -3.10
CA ALA A 140 -15.41 0.92 -1.64
C ALA A 140 -16.52 1.89 -1.18
N LYS A 141 -17.76 1.68 -1.61
CA LYS A 141 -18.92 2.60 -1.47
C LYS A 141 -19.13 3.23 -0.09
N ASN A 142 -18.55 2.67 0.97
CA ASN A 142 -18.70 3.13 2.36
C ASN A 142 -17.36 3.41 3.06
N LEU A 143 -16.23 3.42 2.33
CA LEU A 143 -14.90 3.62 2.88
C LEU A 143 -14.17 4.73 2.13
N ASP A 144 -14.00 5.86 2.80
CA ASP A 144 -13.05 6.88 2.35
C ASP A 144 -11.64 6.42 2.72
N THR A 145 -10.94 5.78 1.76
CA THR A 145 -9.62 5.19 2.00
C THR A 145 -8.49 6.17 1.81
N ILE A 146 -8.61 7.05 0.81
CA ILE A 146 -7.60 8.08 0.50
C ILE A 146 -8.25 9.40 0.12
N ASP A 147 -7.53 10.50 0.35
CA ASP A 147 -7.89 11.82 -0.17
C ASP A 147 -6.71 12.48 -0.88
N TRP A 148 -7.03 13.43 -1.78
CA TRP A 148 -6.05 14.21 -2.51
C TRP A 148 -6.37 15.69 -2.42
N LYS A 149 -5.55 16.44 -1.70
CA LYS A 149 -5.74 17.88 -1.49
C LYS A 149 -4.40 18.61 -1.46
N ALA A 150 -4.34 19.78 -2.07
CA ALA A 150 -3.14 20.64 -2.07
C ALA A 150 -1.84 19.90 -2.47
N LYS A 151 -1.90 19.04 -3.50
CA LYS A 151 -0.77 18.19 -3.96
C LYS A 151 -0.23 17.25 -2.89
N THR A 152 -1.08 16.84 -1.95
CA THR A 152 -0.76 15.87 -0.90
C THR A 152 -1.79 14.74 -0.93
N LEU A 153 -1.30 13.51 -0.93
CA LEU A 153 -2.07 12.30 -0.70
C LEU A 153 -2.23 12.10 0.80
N TYR A 154 -3.46 11.94 1.24
CA TYR A 154 -3.80 11.53 2.61
C TYR A 154 -4.36 10.13 2.58
N ILE A 155 -3.83 9.26 3.42
CA ILE A 155 -4.34 7.91 3.64
C ILE A 155 -5.24 8.01 4.87
N LEU A 156 -6.55 7.95 4.65
CA LEU A 156 -7.57 8.11 5.70
C LEU A 156 -7.81 6.82 6.47
N ASP A 157 -7.48 5.70 5.85
CA ASP A 157 -7.66 4.36 6.39
C ASP A 157 -6.30 3.70 6.67
N SER A 158 -5.93 3.63 7.95
CA SER A 158 -4.69 2.98 8.37
C SER A 158 -4.64 1.48 8.05
N PHE A 159 -5.79 0.80 7.99
CA PHE A 159 -5.85 -0.60 7.60
C PHE A 159 -5.51 -0.81 6.11
N LEU A 160 -5.85 0.13 5.23
CA LEU A 160 -5.39 0.10 3.84
C LEU A 160 -3.86 0.15 3.76
N LEU A 161 -3.22 1.08 4.48
CA LEU A 161 -1.76 1.19 4.49
C LEU A 161 -1.12 -0.07 5.08
N PHE A 162 -1.67 -0.60 6.18
CA PHE A 162 -1.22 -1.87 6.75
C PHE A 162 -1.34 -3.03 5.75
N TYR A 163 -2.47 -3.13 5.04
CA TYR A 163 -2.67 -4.16 4.03
C TYR A 163 -1.66 -4.03 2.88
N LEU A 164 -1.41 -2.83 2.38
CA LEU A 164 -0.40 -2.56 1.34
C LEU A 164 1.01 -2.98 1.78
N ARG A 165 1.35 -2.82 3.06
CA ARG A 165 2.68 -3.15 3.58
C ARG A 165 2.86 -4.63 3.90
N CYS A 166 1.85 -5.25 4.50
CA CYS A 166 1.93 -6.60 5.06
C CYS A 166 1.33 -7.69 4.17
N SER A 167 0.69 -7.34 3.03
CA SER A 167 0.17 -8.29 2.04
C SER A 167 1.04 -8.30 0.79
N ASP A 168 1.28 -9.50 0.25
CA ASP A 168 1.95 -9.66 -1.06
C ASP A 168 0.96 -9.93 -2.20
N ASP A 169 -0.33 -10.08 -1.89
CA ASP A 169 -1.37 -10.48 -2.85
C ASP A 169 -1.51 -9.51 -4.04
N TRP A 170 -1.26 -8.22 -3.82
CA TRP A 170 -1.40 -7.18 -4.83
C TRP A 170 -0.10 -6.89 -5.59
N LYS A 171 1.04 -7.29 -5.05
CA LYS A 171 2.37 -7.00 -5.63
C LYS A 171 2.68 -7.79 -6.89
N ASN A 172 1.94 -8.87 -7.11
CA ASN A 172 2.10 -9.79 -8.25
C ASN A 172 0.89 -9.77 -9.20
N ALA A 173 0.03 -8.74 -9.09
CA ALA A 173 -1.19 -8.59 -9.88
C ALA A 173 -0.93 -7.99 -11.28
#